data_97f0c2df5637fc306bbfd6b86a8d4cf8
#
_entry.id   97f0c2df5637fc306bbfd6b86a8d4cf8
#
_cell.length_a   1.000
_cell.length_b   1.000
_cell.length_c   1.000
_cell.angle_alpha   90.00
_cell.angle_beta   90.00
_cell.angle_gamma   90.00
#
_symmetry.space_group_name_H-M   'P 1'
#
loop_
_entity.id
_entity.type
_entity.pdbx_description
1 polymer ?
#
loop_
_entity_poly.entity_id
_entity_poly.type
_entity_poly.pdbx_seq_one_letter_code
_entity_poly.pdbx_strand_id
1 'polypeptide(L)'
;LSAAITPSSTSSKILVSVSLMASFGPTGTMHFRIARGSDSTICIGDTGLSNQLRDTVGIRTNGTPYGIEMNAVPMQFLDSPSTTSATTYSVMITLGNSYNSNMFLNRPYSTDNGSYAPRGTSTITLTEIKG
;
A
#
# COMPACT_ATOMS: atom_id res chain seq x y z
N LEU A 1 -4.53 4.00 -5.03
CA LEU A 1 -5.72 3.53 -4.32
C LEU A 1 -6.02 4.48 -3.16
N SER A 2 -7.24 5.05 -3.11
CA SER A 2 -7.64 6.00 -2.07
C SER A 2 -9.13 5.87 -1.76
N ALA A 3 -9.51 6.29 -0.55
CA ALA A 3 -10.89 6.44 -0.11
C ALA A 3 -11.01 7.64 0.83
N ALA A 4 -12.21 8.19 0.94
CA ALA A 4 -12.48 9.31 1.85
C ALA A 4 -13.61 8.95 2.83
N ILE A 5 -13.54 9.49 4.04
CA ILE A 5 -14.54 9.38 5.08
C ILE A 5 -14.69 10.72 5.81
N THR A 6 -15.90 11.03 6.25
CA THR A 6 -16.17 12.19 7.10
C THR A 6 -16.49 11.67 8.50
N PRO A 7 -15.57 11.79 9.47
CA PRO A 7 -15.81 11.31 10.82
C PRO A 7 -16.98 12.06 11.50
N SER A 8 -17.79 11.36 12.26
CA SER A 8 -18.95 11.94 12.93
C SER A 8 -18.58 12.73 14.20
N SER A 9 -17.39 12.53 14.73
CA SER A 9 -16.85 13.20 15.93
C SER A 9 -15.35 13.39 15.82
N THR A 10 -14.83 14.41 16.49
CA THR A 10 -13.37 14.61 16.63
C THR A 10 -12.69 13.55 17.51
N SER A 11 -13.46 12.80 18.31
CA SER A 11 -12.99 11.68 19.10
C SER A 11 -13.02 10.34 18.35
N SER A 12 -13.68 10.29 17.19
CA SER A 12 -13.75 9.08 16.38
C SER A 12 -12.37 8.67 15.87
N LYS A 13 -12.17 7.35 15.78
CA LYS A 13 -10.99 6.75 15.15
C LYS A 13 -11.38 6.13 13.82
N ILE A 14 -10.47 6.09 12.88
CA ILE A 14 -10.68 5.49 11.56
C ILE A 14 -9.77 4.27 11.42
N LEU A 15 -10.39 3.10 11.31
CA LEU A 15 -9.67 1.89 10.92
C LEU A 15 -9.51 1.88 9.40
N VAL A 16 -8.26 2.03 8.97
CA VAL A 16 -7.86 1.92 7.57
C VAL A 16 -7.41 0.49 7.30
N SER A 17 -8.14 -0.22 6.45
CA SER A 17 -7.81 -1.59 6.04
C SER A 17 -7.54 -1.62 4.55
N VAL A 18 -6.37 -2.13 4.17
CA VAL A 18 -5.91 -2.20 2.78
C VAL A 18 -5.54 -3.63 2.44
N SER A 19 -5.98 -4.09 1.28
CA SER A 19 -5.52 -5.31 0.65
C SER A 19 -5.09 -4.97 -0.78
N LEU A 20 -3.80 -5.01 -1.05
CA LEU A 20 -3.27 -4.80 -2.40
C LEU A 20 -2.82 -6.13 -3.00
N MET A 21 -3.00 -6.24 -4.31
CA MET A 21 -2.37 -7.26 -5.13
C MET A 21 -1.37 -6.57 -6.05
N ALA A 22 -0.09 -6.78 -5.81
CA ALA A 22 1.00 -6.11 -6.52
C ALA A 22 1.99 -7.11 -7.11
N SER A 23 2.52 -6.77 -8.28
CA SER A 23 3.66 -7.45 -8.87
C SER A 23 4.71 -6.43 -9.30
N PHE A 24 5.91 -6.88 -9.52
CA PHE A 24 6.99 -6.04 -9.99
C PHE A 24 8.02 -6.86 -10.76
N GLY A 25 8.91 -6.17 -11.45
CA GLY A 25 9.96 -6.78 -12.24
C GLY A 25 10.86 -7.73 -11.43
N PRO A 26 11.71 -8.49 -12.09
CA PRO A 26 12.39 -9.67 -11.51
C PRO A 26 13.27 -9.35 -10.29
N THR A 27 13.69 -8.10 -10.11
CA THR A 27 14.50 -7.71 -8.95
C THR A 27 14.18 -6.28 -8.55
N GLY A 28 13.80 -6.08 -7.30
CA GLY A 28 13.50 -4.75 -6.79
C GLY A 28 12.91 -4.76 -5.38
N THR A 29 12.76 -3.58 -4.82
CA THR A 29 12.08 -3.37 -3.55
C THR A 29 10.92 -2.41 -3.76
N MET A 30 9.77 -2.75 -3.23
CA MET A 30 8.60 -1.87 -3.16
C MET A 30 8.34 -1.45 -1.71
N HIS A 31 8.04 -0.20 -1.55
CA HIS A 31 7.75 0.45 -0.29
C HIS A 31 6.31 0.95 -0.32
N PHE A 32 5.48 0.48 0.60
CA PHE A 32 4.07 0.84 0.71
C PHE A 32 3.84 1.59 2.02
N ARG A 33 3.09 2.71 1.94
CA ARG A 33 2.76 3.55 3.09
C ARG A 33 1.30 3.93 3.06
N ILE A 34 0.67 3.97 4.23
CA ILE A 34 -0.63 4.60 4.39
C ILE A 34 -0.40 6.09 4.65
N ALA A 35 -1.09 6.94 3.88
CA ALA A 35 -1.06 8.38 4.04
C ALA A 35 -2.45 8.94 4.32
N ARG A 36 -2.51 10.04 5.09
CA ARG A 36 -3.70 10.85 5.34
C ARG A 36 -3.52 12.22 4.70
N GLY A 37 -4.50 12.67 3.89
CA GLY A 37 -4.37 13.88 3.09
C GLY A 37 -3.37 13.71 1.95
N SER A 38 -2.71 14.82 1.55
CA SER A 38 -1.80 14.81 0.41
C SER A 38 -0.44 14.20 0.72
N ASP A 39 0.09 14.33 1.94
CA ASP A 39 1.51 14.04 2.21
C ASP A 39 1.82 13.44 3.59
N SER A 40 0.83 13.28 4.47
CA SER A 40 1.09 12.79 5.82
C SER A 40 1.10 11.27 5.90
N THR A 41 2.26 10.65 5.83
CA THR A 41 2.43 9.22 6.13
C THR A 41 2.14 8.97 7.61
N ILE A 42 1.16 8.12 7.92
CA ILE A 42 0.65 7.92 9.29
C ILE A 42 0.99 6.57 9.90
N CYS A 43 1.41 5.62 9.11
CA CYS A 43 1.76 4.27 9.57
C CYS A 43 3.09 3.86 8.95
N ILE A 44 4.17 4.19 9.62
CA ILE A 44 5.53 3.88 9.16
C ILE A 44 6.33 3.20 10.27
N GLY A 45 7.24 2.31 9.86
CA GLY A 45 8.14 1.61 10.75
C GLY A 45 9.06 2.54 11.54
N ASP A 46 9.80 1.97 12.46
CA ASP A 46 10.76 2.67 13.32
C ASP A 46 11.90 3.30 12.51
N THR A 47 12.68 4.17 13.15
CA THR A 47 13.83 4.83 12.54
C THR A 47 14.93 3.82 12.28
N GLY A 48 15.21 3.59 11.00
CA GLY A 48 16.31 2.73 10.57
C GLY A 48 17.63 3.50 10.40
N LEU A 49 18.58 2.88 9.75
CA LEU A 49 19.82 3.53 9.31
C LEU A 49 19.51 4.58 8.23
N SER A 50 20.41 5.52 8.01
CA SER A 50 20.20 6.74 7.20
C SER A 50 19.64 6.49 5.79
N ASN A 51 19.90 5.33 5.19
CA ASN A 51 19.44 4.98 3.84
C ASN A 51 18.26 4.01 3.83
N GLN A 52 17.71 3.64 4.99
CA GLN A 52 16.53 2.78 5.07
C GLN A 52 15.26 3.61 4.97
N LEU A 53 14.37 3.22 4.04
CA LEU A 53 13.04 3.82 3.96
C LEU A 53 12.16 3.26 5.06
N ARG A 54 11.37 4.13 5.67
CA ARG A 54 10.38 3.77 6.69
C ARG A 54 9.05 3.54 5.99
N ASP A 55 8.52 2.34 6.11
CA ASP A 55 7.34 1.90 5.38
C ASP A 55 6.28 1.33 6.31
N THR A 56 5.04 1.27 5.85
CA THR A 56 4.02 0.40 6.44
C THR A 56 4.33 -1.05 6.12
N VAL A 57 4.67 -1.33 4.85
CA VAL A 57 5.13 -2.64 4.38
C VAL A 57 6.19 -2.45 3.30
N GLY A 58 7.31 -3.14 3.43
CA GLY A 58 8.33 -3.26 2.38
C GLY A 58 8.40 -4.69 1.84
N ILE A 59 8.47 -4.84 0.54
CA ILE A 59 8.63 -6.14 -0.12
C ILE A 59 9.81 -6.08 -1.08
N ARG A 60 10.68 -7.08 -0.98
CA ARG A 60 11.76 -7.28 -1.94
C ARG A 60 11.57 -8.59 -2.69
N THR A 61 11.70 -8.54 -4.02
CA THR A 61 11.86 -9.75 -4.83
C THR A 61 13.29 -9.94 -5.26
N ASN A 62 13.67 -11.18 -5.39
CA ASN A 62 15.01 -11.57 -5.79
C ASN A 62 14.90 -12.64 -6.88
N GLY A 63 14.65 -12.17 -8.09
CA GLY A 63 14.68 -13.02 -9.29
C GLY A 63 13.49 -13.98 -9.43
N THR A 64 12.36 -13.49 -9.90
CA THR A 64 11.29 -14.36 -10.40
C THR A 64 11.46 -14.49 -11.91
N PRO A 65 11.88 -15.66 -12.42
CA PRO A 65 12.27 -15.79 -13.81
C PRO A 65 11.13 -15.58 -14.81
N TYR A 66 9.87 -15.68 -14.37
CA TYR A 66 8.71 -15.61 -15.27
C TYR A 66 7.83 -14.36 -15.10
N GLY A 67 8.00 -13.60 -14.00
CA GLY A 67 7.24 -12.37 -13.76
C GLY A 67 5.71 -12.57 -13.65
N ILE A 68 5.27 -13.77 -13.30
CA ILE A 68 3.85 -14.10 -13.18
C ILE A 68 3.33 -14.03 -11.74
N GLU A 69 4.23 -13.89 -10.79
CA GLU A 69 3.84 -13.85 -9.39
C GLU A 69 3.19 -12.51 -9.02
N MET A 70 2.20 -12.60 -8.14
CA MET A 70 1.58 -11.47 -7.48
C MET A 70 1.73 -11.63 -5.97
N ASN A 71 2.01 -10.52 -5.30
CA ASN A 71 2.16 -10.47 -3.86
C ASN A 71 0.93 -9.80 -3.24
N ALA A 72 0.37 -10.44 -2.22
CA ALA A 72 -0.62 -9.80 -1.38
C ALA A 72 0.10 -8.87 -0.38
N VAL A 73 -0.36 -7.62 -0.29
CA VAL A 73 0.18 -6.59 0.60
C VAL A 73 -0.95 -6.11 1.52
N PRO A 74 -1.22 -6.83 2.60
CA PRO A 74 -2.19 -6.39 3.60
C PRO A 74 -1.57 -5.30 4.47
N MET A 75 -2.34 -4.24 4.73
CA MET A 75 -1.98 -3.19 5.69
C MET A 75 -3.19 -2.80 6.50
N GLN A 76 -2.98 -2.51 7.79
CA GLN A 76 -4.04 -2.05 8.66
C GLN A 76 -3.49 -1.04 9.66
N PHE A 77 -4.24 0.04 9.90
CA PHE A 77 -3.86 1.08 10.84
C PHE A 77 -5.10 1.73 11.45
N LEU A 78 -5.06 1.99 12.74
CA LEU A 78 -6.10 2.72 13.46
C LEU A 78 -5.62 4.16 13.67
N ASP A 79 -6.18 5.08 12.90
CA ASP A 79 -5.85 6.51 12.94
C ASP A 79 -6.80 7.30 13.85
N SER A 80 -6.31 8.40 14.40
CA SER A 80 -7.07 9.39 15.16
C SER A 80 -6.98 10.74 14.44
N PRO A 81 -7.83 11.02 13.45
CA PRO A 81 -7.72 12.22 12.63
C PRO A 81 -8.11 13.50 13.34
N SER A 82 -8.82 13.40 14.46
CA SER A 82 -9.27 14.53 15.31
C SER A 82 -10.01 15.63 14.54
N THR A 83 -10.84 15.25 13.57
CA THR A 83 -11.60 16.16 12.71
C THR A 83 -12.96 15.57 12.34
N THR A 84 -13.91 16.44 12.02
CA THR A 84 -15.19 16.10 11.38
C THR A 84 -15.25 16.50 9.91
N SER A 85 -14.11 16.93 9.35
CA SER A 85 -14.01 17.24 7.92
C SER A 85 -13.71 15.97 7.12
N ALA A 86 -14.10 15.98 5.83
CA ALA A 86 -13.78 14.89 4.91
C ALA A 86 -12.26 14.64 4.86
N THR A 87 -11.86 13.43 5.17
CA THR A 87 -10.47 13.01 5.27
C THR A 87 -10.20 11.89 4.27
N THR A 88 -9.23 12.09 3.40
CA THR A 88 -8.82 11.09 2.40
C THR A 88 -7.64 10.29 2.93
N TYR A 89 -7.73 8.98 2.80
CA TYR A 89 -6.64 8.04 3.02
C TYR A 89 -6.20 7.44 1.70
N SER A 90 -4.90 7.26 1.53
CA SER A 90 -4.32 6.72 0.30
C SER A 90 -3.16 5.77 0.58
N VAL A 91 -2.86 4.92 -0.39
CA VAL A 91 -1.65 4.11 -0.40
C VAL A 91 -0.63 4.80 -1.29
N MET A 92 0.47 5.23 -0.69
CA MET A 92 1.65 5.71 -1.38
C MET A 92 2.59 4.54 -1.68
N ILE A 93 3.21 4.57 -2.85
CA ILE A 93 4.11 3.51 -3.29
C ILE A 93 5.38 4.15 -3.80
N THR A 94 6.51 3.63 -3.34
CA THR A 94 7.83 4.05 -3.78
C THR A 94 8.62 2.81 -4.20
N LEU A 95 9.32 2.92 -5.31
CA LEU A 95 10.27 1.89 -5.74
C LEU A 95 11.64 2.21 -5.15
N GLY A 96 12.20 1.24 -4.42
CA GLY A 96 13.57 1.31 -3.94
C GLY A 96 14.49 0.57 -4.90
N ASN A 97 15.49 1.22 -5.40
CA ASN A 97 16.50 0.74 -6.35
C ASN A 97 16.09 0.64 -7.83
N SER A 98 17.04 1.05 -8.67
CA SER A 98 16.91 1.40 -10.08
C SER A 98 16.99 0.23 -11.07
N TYR A 99 16.86 -1.00 -10.66
CA TYR A 99 16.92 -2.14 -11.58
C TYR A 99 15.54 -2.45 -12.17
N ASN A 100 15.22 -1.86 -13.34
CA ASN A 100 14.03 -2.18 -14.16
C ASN A 100 12.73 -2.38 -13.38
N SER A 101 12.39 -1.43 -12.52
CA SER A 101 11.34 -1.59 -11.53
C SER A 101 10.02 -1.01 -12.03
N ASN A 102 9.37 -1.69 -12.95
CA ASN A 102 7.97 -1.44 -13.18
C ASN A 102 7.16 -2.22 -12.13
N MET A 103 6.21 -1.53 -11.51
CA MET A 103 5.25 -2.13 -10.61
C MET A 103 3.88 -2.16 -11.29
N PHE A 104 3.15 -3.21 -11.04
CA PHE A 104 1.78 -3.36 -11.52
C PHE A 104 0.84 -3.71 -10.37
N LEU A 105 -0.32 -3.10 -10.38
CA LEU A 105 -1.41 -3.45 -9.49
C LEU A 105 -2.42 -4.34 -10.22
N ASN A 106 -2.91 -5.35 -9.52
CA ASN A 106 -3.99 -6.25 -9.95
C ASN A 106 -3.64 -7.10 -11.19
N ARG A 107 -2.39 -7.12 -11.61
CA ARG A 107 -1.90 -7.96 -12.71
C ARG A 107 -0.42 -8.32 -12.51
N PRO A 108 0.06 -9.40 -13.11
CA PRO A 108 1.47 -9.75 -13.08
C PRO A 108 2.33 -8.80 -13.95
N TYR A 109 3.63 -8.85 -13.74
CA TYR A 109 4.61 -8.16 -14.58
C TYR A 109 4.57 -8.69 -16.03
N SER A 110 4.53 -10.00 -16.19
CA SER A 110 4.40 -10.61 -17.50
C SER A 110 3.05 -10.27 -18.15
N THR A 111 3.07 -10.10 -19.47
CA THR A 111 1.87 -9.92 -20.29
C THR A 111 1.29 -11.23 -20.81
N ASP A 112 1.82 -12.37 -20.35
CA ASP A 112 1.35 -13.69 -20.76
C ASP A 112 -0.16 -13.84 -20.56
N ASN A 113 -0.81 -14.44 -21.56
CA ASN A 113 -2.23 -14.69 -21.57
C ASN A 113 -2.57 -16.13 -21.12
N GLY A 114 -1.71 -16.75 -20.36
CA GLY A 114 -1.92 -18.10 -19.83
C GLY A 114 -2.83 -18.10 -18.59
N SER A 115 -3.52 -19.20 -18.36
CA SER A 115 -4.36 -19.40 -17.16
C SER A 115 -3.56 -19.36 -15.83
N TYR A 116 -2.25 -19.45 -15.92
CA TYR A 116 -1.30 -19.34 -14.80
C TYR A 116 -0.95 -17.88 -14.44
N ALA A 117 -1.36 -16.90 -15.25
CA ALA A 117 -1.11 -15.48 -14.98
C ALA A 117 -2.30 -14.86 -14.24
N PRO A 118 -2.26 -14.74 -12.89
CA PRO A 118 -3.41 -14.33 -12.11
C PRO A 118 -3.77 -12.87 -12.33
N ARG A 119 -5.04 -12.54 -12.10
CA ARG A 119 -5.54 -11.18 -11.96
C ARG A 119 -6.10 -11.02 -10.56
N GLY A 120 -5.70 -9.96 -9.87
CA GLY A 120 -6.13 -9.68 -8.52
C GLY A 120 -7.02 -8.46 -8.41
N THR A 121 -7.53 -8.22 -7.21
CA THR A 121 -8.30 -7.01 -6.87
C THR A 121 -7.68 -6.38 -5.63
N SER A 122 -7.47 -5.07 -5.68
CA SER A 122 -7.00 -4.28 -4.53
C SER A 122 -8.14 -3.46 -3.96
N THR A 123 -8.22 -3.42 -2.63
CA THR A 123 -9.25 -2.70 -1.89
C THR A 123 -8.66 -1.81 -0.81
N ILE A 124 -9.34 -0.71 -0.51
CA ILE A 124 -9.17 0.10 0.69
C ILE A 124 -10.54 0.27 1.34
N THR A 125 -10.62 -0.03 2.62
CA THR A 125 -11.85 0.11 3.42
C THR A 125 -11.56 1.02 4.60
N LEU A 126 -12.45 1.99 4.82
CA LEU A 126 -12.41 2.89 5.96
C LEU A 126 -13.60 2.61 6.86
N THR A 127 -13.35 2.33 8.13
CA THR A 127 -14.39 2.07 9.13
C THR A 127 -14.25 3.05 10.27
N GLU A 128 -15.30 3.83 10.52
CA GLU A 128 -15.35 4.70 11.69
C GLU A 128 -15.64 3.86 12.96
N ILE A 129 -14.79 4.06 13.97
CA ILE A 129 -15.00 3.59 15.33
C ILE A 129 -15.32 4.82 16.16
N LYS A 130 -16.58 4.92 16.59
CA LYS A 130 -17.04 6.05 17.39
C LYS A 130 -16.38 6.06 18.76
N GLY A 131 -15.90 7.21 19.17
CA GLY A 131 -15.34 7.49 20.48
C GLY A 131 -16.33 8.21 21.37
#